data_4e98638c2b59d21e9ba021f1892cbdfe
#
_entry.id   4e98638c2b59d21e9ba021f1892cbdfe
#
_cell.length_a   1.000
_cell.length_b   1.000
_cell.length_c   1.000
_cell.angle_alpha   90.00
_cell.angle_beta   90.00
_cell.angle_gamma   90.00
#
_symmetry.space_group_name_H-M   'P 1'
#
loop_
_entity.id
_entity.type
_entity.pdbx_description
1 polymer ?
#
loop_
_entity_poly.entity_id
_entity_poly.type
_entity_poly.pdbx_seq_one_letter_code
_entity_poly.pdbx_strand_id
1 'polypeptide(L)'
;MKDKRWAKISAFVGILGGPLALFFLLSLFAAGLGASRSGAMLSLALLVTTFGIIFFVALKSVHYYKEDERVNSVMANLFVASSGVGFVISLLIGSANVPIVSEVLDWIMFAVFDGSDGFERALMLMFLSSILSVVWGIYYAICLRKFKELD
;
A
#
# COMPACT_ATOMS: atom_id res chain seq x y z
N MET A 1 -17.54 22.70 -8.99
CA MET A 1 -17.56 21.74 -7.86
C MET A 1 -16.72 20.53 -8.17
N LYS A 2 -15.92 20.09 -7.23
CA LYS A 2 -15.16 18.86 -7.40
C LYS A 2 -16.00 17.64 -7.04
N ASP A 3 -15.90 16.61 -7.89
CA ASP A 3 -16.68 15.40 -7.76
C ASP A 3 -16.21 14.57 -6.54
N LYS A 4 -17.16 13.97 -5.84
CA LYS A 4 -16.89 13.07 -4.70
C LYS A 4 -16.47 11.65 -5.13
N ARG A 5 -16.42 11.38 -6.43
CA ARG A 5 -16.12 10.05 -6.97
C ARG A 5 -14.80 9.50 -6.48
N TRP A 6 -13.74 10.29 -6.55
CA TRP A 6 -12.41 9.83 -6.12
C TRP A 6 -12.31 9.64 -4.60
N ALA A 7 -13.01 10.48 -3.82
CA ALA A 7 -13.08 10.28 -2.38
C ALA A 7 -13.79 8.98 -2.03
N LYS A 8 -14.88 8.65 -2.74
CA LYS A 8 -15.63 7.42 -2.57
C LYS A 8 -14.79 6.19 -2.94
N ILE A 9 -14.09 6.26 -4.06
CA ILE A 9 -13.18 5.19 -4.50
C ILE A 9 -12.04 5.01 -3.50
N SER A 10 -11.45 6.11 -3.02
CA SER A 10 -10.36 6.05 -2.03
C SER A 10 -10.81 5.45 -0.71
N ALA A 11 -12.01 5.80 -0.24
CA ALA A 11 -12.58 5.23 0.97
C ALA A 11 -12.80 3.72 0.82
N PHE A 12 -13.40 3.31 -0.28
CA PHE A 12 -13.68 1.90 -0.58
C PHE A 12 -12.39 1.09 -0.70
N VAL A 13 -11.45 1.56 -1.53
CA VAL A 13 -10.18 0.88 -1.78
C VAL A 13 -9.32 0.83 -0.52
N GLY A 14 -9.28 1.91 0.26
CA GLY A 14 -8.53 1.94 1.51
C GLY A 14 -9.06 0.94 2.53
N ILE A 15 -10.38 0.95 2.76
CA ILE A 15 -11.02 0.10 3.77
C ILE A 15 -10.96 -1.38 3.38
N LEU A 16 -11.16 -1.72 2.11
CA LEU A 16 -11.11 -3.12 1.64
C LEU A 16 -9.69 -3.56 1.30
N GLY A 17 -8.89 -2.67 0.72
CA GLY A 17 -7.54 -3.00 0.28
C GLY A 17 -6.59 -3.29 1.43
N GLY A 18 -6.73 -2.58 2.55
CA GLY A 18 -5.90 -2.81 3.74
C GLY A 18 -5.99 -4.25 4.25
N PRO A 19 -7.18 -4.73 4.62
CA PRO A 19 -7.36 -6.12 5.06
C PRO A 19 -6.97 -7.15 4.00
N LEU A 20 -7.25 -6.90 2.72
CA LEU A 20 -6.82 -7.80 1.64
C LEU A 20 -5.29 -7.88 1.53
N ALA A 21 -4.59 -6.74 1.61
CA ALA A 21 -3.14 -6.71 1.60
C ALA A 21 -2.58 -7.47 2.81
N LEU A 22 -3.18 -7.30 3.98
CA LEU A 22 -2.78 -8.00 5.19
C LEU A 22 -2.99 -9.52 5.03
N PHE A 23 -4.13 -9.94 4.48
CA PHE A 23 -4.42 -11.35 4.21
C PHE A 23 -3.38 -11.95 3.26
N PHE A 24 -3.05 -11.28 2.17
CA PHE A 24 -2.05 -11.76 1.22
C PHE A 24 -0.65 -11.79 1.84
N LEU A 25 -0.32 -10.83 2.70
CA LEU A 25 0.96 -10.80 3.42
C LEU A 25 1.08 -12.00 4.36
N LEU A 26 0.03 -12.30 5.12
CA LEU A 26 0.00 -13.48 5.99
C LEU A 26 0.05 -14.79 5.19
N SER A 27 -0.61 -14.84 4.04
CA SER A 27 -0.55 -15.99 3.13
C SER A 27 0.85 -16.20 2.57
N LEU A 28 1.54 -15.11 2.21
CA LEU A 28 2.92 -15.16 1.77
C LEU A 28 3.84 -15.73 2.86
N PHE A 29 3.67 -15.27 4.09
CA PHE A 29 4.44 -15.74 5.24
C PHE A 29 4.18 -17.24 5.50
N ALA A 30 2.91 -17.65 5.49
CA ALA A 30 2.52 -19.05 5.71
C ALA A 30 3.06 -19.97 4.59
N ALA A 31 2.98 -19.52 3.33
CA ALA A 31 3.52 -20.28 2.19
C ALA A 31 5.04 -20.43 2.27
N GLY A 32 5.73 -19.39 2.76
CA GLY A 32 7.17 -19.44 2.99
C GLY A 32 7.54 -20.47 4.04
N LEU A 33 6.78 -20.56 5.13
CA LEU A 33 6.98 -21.56 6.19
C LEU A 33 6.66 -22.98 5.71
N GLY A 34 5.65 -23.11 4.84
CA GLY A 34 5.23 -24.40 4.29
C GLY A 34 6.01 -24.86 3.07
N ALA A 35 7.03 -24.13 2.64
CA ALA A 35 7.85 -24.42 1.46
C ALA A 35 7.06 -24.51 0.14
N SER A 36 5.88 -23.90 0.05
CA SER A 36 5.06 -23.84 -1.17
C SER A 36 5.48 -22.65 -2.03
N ARG A 37 6.31 -22.91 -3.04
CA ARG A 37 6.81 -21.87 -3.94
C ARG A 37 5.69 -21.23 -4.78
N SER A 38 4.80 -22.04 -5.34
CA SER A 38 3.70 -21.54 -6.18
C SER A 38 2.71 -20.71 -5.36
N GLY A 39 2.39 -21.12 -4.13
CA GLY A 39 1.53 -20.37 -3.24
C GLY A 39 2.15 -19.02 -2.83
N ALA A 40 3.46 -19.01 -2.56
CA ALA A 40 4.19 -17.78 -2.24
C ALA A 40 4.18 -16.81 -3.42
N MET A 41 4.43 -17.29 -4.64
CA MET A 41 4.42 -16.43 -5.82
C MET A 41 3.04 -15.84 -6.11
N LEU A 42 1.98 -16.64 -5.97
CA LEU A 42 0.61 -16.16 -6.14
C LEU A 42 0.26 -15.10 -5.10
N SER A 43 0.57 -15.34 -3.82
CA SER A 43 0.32 -14.39 -2.75
C SER A 43 1.08 -13.09 -2.97
N LEU A 44 2.32 -13.17 -3.43
CA LEU A 44 3.14 -11.99 -3.74
C LEU A 44 2.55 -11.20 -4.91
N ALA A 45 2.12 -11.87 -5.97
CA ALA A 45 1.50 -11.21 -7.12
C ALA A 45 0.21 -10.48 -6.71
N LEU A 46 -0.61 -11.11 -5.89
CA LEU A 46 -1.83 -10.50 -5.37
C LEU A 46 -1.52 -9.31 -4.45
N LEU A 47 -0.47 -9.42 -3.64
CA LEU A 47 -0.02 -8.35 -2.75
C LEU A 47 0.47 -7.14 -3.54
N VAL A 48 1.29 -7.35 -4.56
CA VAL A 48 1.77 -6.29 -5.47
C VAL A 48 0.57 -5.59 -6.14
N THR A 49 -0.36 -6.37 -6.66
CA THR A 49 -1.56 -5.85 -7.33
C THR A 49 -2.39 -5.00 -6.37
N THR A 50 -2.60 -5.48 -5.15
CA THR A 50 -3.41 -4.78 -4.14
C THR A 50 -2.77 -3.45 -3.76
N PHE A 51 -1.47 -3.43 -3.42
CA PHE A 51 -0.77 -2.20 -3.11
C PHE A 51 -0.69 -1.26 -4.31
N GLY A 52 -0.54 -1.80 -5.52
CA GLY A 52 -0.55 -1.03 -6.76
C GLY A 52 -1.86 -0.29 -6.97
N ILE A 53 -2.99 -0.97 -6.74
CA ILE A 53 -4.31 -0.36 -6.86
C ILE A 53 -4.49 0.73 -5.79
N ILE A 54 -4.13 0.45 -4.55
CA ILE A 54 -4.23 1.42 -3.46
C ILE A 54 -3.39 2.66 -3.78
N PHE A 55 -2.16 2.46 -4.21
CA PHE A 55 -1.24 3.55 -4.55
C PHE A 55 -1.76 4.38 -5.73
N PHE A 56 -2.24 3.72 -6.78
CA PHE A 56 -2.81 4.41 -7.95
C PHE A 56 -4.01 5.27 -7.55
N VAL A 57 -4.93 4.72 -6.76
CA VAL A 57 -6.12 5.44 -6.29
C VAL A 57 -5.71 6.62 -5.40
N ALA A 58 -4.72 6.43 -4.53
CA ALA A 58 -4.19 7.49 -3.68
C ALA A 58 -3.62 8.65 -4.51
N LEU A 59 -2.81 8.34 -5.53
CA LEU A 59 -2.23 9.34 -6.43
C LEU A 59 -3.32 10.13 -7.17
N LYS A 60 -4.31 9.44 -7.71
CA LYS A 60 -5.41 10.08 -8.43
C LYS A 60 -6.23 10.97 -7.49
N SER A 61 -6.49 10.52 -6.29
CA SER A 61 -7.22 11.30 -5.29
C SER A 61 -6.46 12.57 -4.90
N VAL A 62 -5.15 12.47 -4.66
CA VAL A 62 -4.33 13.63 -4.33
C VAL A 62 -4.31 14.62 -5.49
N HIS A 63 -4.09 14.15 -6.70
CA HIS A 63 -4.08 15.01 -7.89
C HIS A 63 -5.41 15.73 -8.08
N TYR A 64 -6.52 15.02 -7.90
CA TYR A 64 -7.86 15.56 -8.09
C TYR A 64 -8.25 16.59 -7.01
N TYR A 65 -7.89 16.32 -5.74
CA TYR A 65 -8.26 17.16 -4.60
C TYR A 65 -7.13 18.08 -4.12
N LYS A 66 -6.12 18.34 -4.93
CA LYS A 66 -4.93 19.12 -4.56
C LYS A 66 -5.27 20.48 -3.95
N GLU A 67 -6.28 21.15 -4.48
CA GLU A 67 -6.69 22.49 -4.04
C GLU A 67 -8.00 22.49 -3.26
N ASP A 68 -8.53 21.32 -2.92
CA ASP A 68 -9.80 21.19 -2.22
C ASP A 68 -9.61 21.29 -0.71
N GLU A 69 -10.27 22.26 -0.07
CA GLU A 69 -10.18 22.46 1.37
C GLU A 69 -10.83 21.35 2.19
N ARG A 70 -11.74 20.60 1.58
CA ARG A 70 -12.46 19.49 2.24
C ARG A 70 -11.57 18.28 2.48
N VAL A 71 -10.47 18.17 1.75
CA VAL A 71 -9.50 17.10 1.90
C VAL A 71 -8.18 17.72 2.36
N ASN A 72 -7.69 17.26 3.52
CA ASN A 72 -6.43 17.74 4.06
C ASN A 72 -5.28 17.21 3.19
N SER A 73 -4.50 18.12 2.62
CA SER A 73 -3.40 17.76 1.72
C SER A 73 -2.31 16.94 2.42
N VAL A 74 -2.05 17.20 3.70
CA VAL A 74 -1.07 16.44 4.48
C VAL A 74 -1.52 14.98 4.63
N MET A 75 -2.78 14.77 4.99
CA MET A 75 -3.35 13.43 5.14
C MET A 75 -3.35 12.66 3.81
N ALA A 76 -3.73 13.33 2.72
CA ALA A 76 -3.72 12.74 1.38
C ALA A 76 -2.31 12.34 0.95
N ASN A 77 -1.32 13.19 1.19
CA ASN A 77 0.08 12.90 0.89
C ASN A 77 0.63 11.74 1.73
N LEU A 78 0.23 11.65 3.00
CA LEU A 78 0.60 10.51 3.86
C LEU A 78 -0.01 9.20 3.36
N PHE A 79 -1.23 9.25 2.83
CA PHE A 79 -1.84 8.07 2.20
C PHE A 79 -1.03 7.60 1.00
N VAL A 80 -0.64 8.53 0.12
CA VAL A 80 0.23 8.23 -1.02
C VAL A 80 1.56 7.65 -0.56
N ALA A 81 2.20 8.27 0.43
CA ALA A 81 3.50 7.82 0.92
C ALA A 81 3.41 6.41 1.52
N SER A 82 2.42 6.14 2.36
CA SER A 82 2.28 4.82 3.00
C SER A 82 1.97 3.73 2.00
N SER A 83 1.05 3.98 1.06
CA SER A 83 0.72 3.00 0.02
C SER A 83 1.88 2.80 -0.97
N GLY A 84 2.63 3.87 -1.26
CA GLY A 84 3.82 3.81 -2.10
C GLY A 84 4.92 2.96 -1.48
N VAL A 85 5.16 3.10 -0.19
CA VAL A 85 6.13 2.26 0.55
C VAL A 85 5.74 0.79 0.45
N GLY A 86 4.47 0.44 0.70
CA GLY A 86 3.99 -0.92 0.59
C GLY A 86 4.15 -1.49 -0.81
N PHE A 87 3.81 -0.69 -1.82
CA PHE A 87 3.93 -1.08 -3.23
C PHE A 87 5.39 -1.32 -3.64
N VAL A 88 6.28 -0.39 -3.33
CA VAL A 88 7.71 -0.49 -3.68
C VAL A 88 8.34 -1.71 -3.00
N ILE A 89 8.07 -1.93 -1.71
CA ILE A 89 8.61 -3.08 -0.98
C ILE A 89 8.11 -4.39 -1.58
N SER A 90 6.83 -4.48 -1.92
CA SER A 90 6.27 -5.69 -2.54
C SER A 90 6.89 -5.96 -3.92
N LEU A 91 7.14 -4.92 -4.72
CA LEU A 91 7.84 -5.04 -6.00
C LEU A 91 9.29 -5.52 -5.81
N LEU A 92 10.01 -4.98 -4.83
CA LEU A 92 11.38 -5.36 -4.55
C LEU A 92 11.47 -6.83 -4.14
N ILE A 93 10.57 -7.29 -3.28
CA ILE A 93 10.51 -8.70 -2.88
C ILE A 93 10.20 -9.58 -4.09
N GLY A 94 9.25 -9.19 -4.92
CA GLY A 94 8.88 -9.92 -6.14
C GLY A 94 10.01 -10.00 -7.16
N SER A 95 10.83 -8.96 -7.23
CA SER A 95 11.97 -8.87 -8.15
C SER A 95 13.21 -9.63 -7.67
N ALA A 96 13.22 -10.10 -6.42
CA ALA A 96 14.38 -10.78 -5.83
C ALA A 96 14.78 -12.07 -6.57
N ASN A 97 13.91 -12.63 -7.41
CA ASN A 97 14.21 -13.80 -8.24
C ASN A 97 15.05 -13.48 -9.48
N VAL A 98 15.25 -12.21 -9.81
CA VAL A 98 16.08 -11.76 -10.94
C VAL A 98 17.49 -11.50 -10.42
N PRO A 99 18.56 -12.15 -10.92
CA PRO A 99 19.91 -12.06 -10.34
C PRO A 99 20.45 -10.63 -10.21
N ILE A 100 20.30 -9.81 -11.24
CA ILE A 100 20.78 -8.41 -11.23
C ILE A 100 20.01 -7.59 -10.19
N VAL A 101 18.69 -7.80 -10.13
CA VAL A 101 17.82 -7.07 -9.18
C VAL A 101 18.11 -7.54 -7.76
N SER A 102 18.42 -8.82 -7.53
CA SER A 102 18.72 -9.32 -6.19
C SER A 102 19.98 -8.68 -5.61
N GLU A 103 21.01 -8.43 -6.42
CA GLU A 103 22.22 -7.73 -5.97
C GLU A 103 21.91 -6.28 -5.54
N VAL A 104 21.15 -5.56 -6.36
CA VAL A 104 20.73 -4.19 -6.05
C VAL A 104 19.83 -4.20 -4.81
N LEU A 105 18.94 -5.16 -4.71
CA LEU A 105 18.03 -5.30 -3.57
C LEU A 105 18.80 -5.56 -2.28
N ASP A 106 19.78 -6.45 -2.29
CA ASP A 106 20.63 -6.74 -1.13
C ASP A 106 21.37 -5.48 -0.67
N TRP A 107 21.88 -4.70 -1.62
CA TRP A 107 22.56 -3.45 -1.31
C TRP A 107 21.59 -2.43 -0.68
N ILE A 108 20.41 -2.27 -1.23
CA ILE A 108 19.38 -1.36 -0.70
C ILE A 108 18.92 -1.81 0.69
N MET A 109 18.66 -3.10 0.87
CA MET A 109 18.23 -3.65 2.15
C MET A 109 19.30 -3.47 3.21
N PHE A 110 20.57 -3.67 2.85
CA PHE A 110 21.69 -3.42 3.76
C PHE A 110 21.80 -1.94 4.13
N ALA A 111 21.73 -1.04 3.14
CA ALA A 111 21.90 0.39 3.35
C ALA A 111 20.74 1.03 4.13
N VAL A 112 19.49 0.60 3.83
CA VAL A 112 18.28 1.22 4.40
C VAL A 112 17.81 0.53 5.66
N PHE A 113 17.90 -0.81 5.72
CA PHE A 113 17.34 -1.62 6.82
C PHE A 113 18.40 -2.23 7.74
N ASP A 114 19.66 -1.92 7.54
CA ASP A 114 20.76 -2.27 8.43
C ASP A 114 20.94 -3.78 8.67
N GLY A 115 21.23 -4.52 7.58
CA GLY A 115 21.76 -5.88 7.68
C GLY A 115 20.73 -7.00 7.63
N SER A 116 20.96 -8.05 8.44
CA SER A 116 20.20 -9.30 8.40
C SER A 116 18.72 -9.18 8.76
N ASP A 117 18.35 -8.13 9.48
CA ASP A 117 16.96 -7.88 9.90
C ASP A 117 16.15 -7.09 8.86
N GLY A 118 16.74 -6.78 7.71
CA GLY A 118 16.11 -5.98 6.67
C GLY A 118 14.80 -6.57 6.15
N PHE A 119 14.76 -7.90 5.96
CA PHE A 119 13.55 -8.57 5.48
C PHE A 119 12.40 -8.45 6.49
N GLU A 120 12.68 -8.65 7.78
CA GLU A 120 11.68 -8.52 8.84
C GLU A 120 11.14 -7.08 8.91
N ARG A 121 12.03 -6.09 8.83
CA ARG A 121 11.63 -4.68 8.82
C ARG A 121 10.78 -4.34 7.60
N ALA A 122 11.12 -4.89 6.43
CA ALA A 122 10.32 -4.71 5.23
C ALA A 122 8.92 -5.29 5.41
N LEU A 123 8.79 -6.49 5.99
CA LEU A 123 7.49 -7.09 6.28
C LEU A 123 6.70 -6.26 7.28
N MET A 124 7.35 -5.72 8.30
CA MET A 124 6.71 -4.82 9.28
C MET A 124 6.21 -3.55 8.64
N LEU A 125 6.98 -2.96 7.71
CA LEU A 125 6.54 -1.78 6.97
C LEU A 125 5.33 -2.07 6.08
N MET A 126 5.29 -3.22 5.43
CA MET A 126 4.13 -3.64 4.64
C MET A 126 2.91 -3.86 5.51
N PHE A 127 3.07 -4.48 6.67
CA PHE A 127 2.02 -4.66 7.66
C PHE A 127 1.46 -3.30 8.11
N LEU A 128 2.35 -2.38 8.46
CA LEU A 128 1.97 -1.03 8.87
C LEU A 128 1.26 -0.28 7.74
N SER A 129 1.73 -0.41 6.49
CA SER A 129 1.09 0.19 5.33
C SER A 129 -0.32 -0.34 5.12
N SER A 130 -0.56 -1.63 5.37
CA SER A 130 -1.89 -2.24 5.29
C SER A 130 -2.84 -1.64 6.32
N ILE A 131 -2.38 -1.47 7.55
CA ILE A 131 -3.18 -0.85 8.63
C ILE A 131 -3.46 0.62 8.28
N LEU A 132 -2.45 1.36 7.86
CA LEU A 132 -2.61 2.77 7.48
C LEU A 132 -3.56 2.95 6.30
N SER A 133 -3.61 2.01 5.38
CA SER A 133 -4.57 2.04 4.27
C SER A 133 -6.02 2.07 4.80
N VAL A 134 -6.32 1.27 5.82
CA VAL A 134 -7.65 1.30 6.45
C VAL A 134 -7.91 2.66 7.12
N VAL A 135 -6.92 3.20 7.82
CA VAL A 135 -7.03 4.50 8.48
C VAL A 135 -7.34 5.60 7.47
N TRP A 136 -6.62 5.63 6.35
CA TRP A 136 -6.85 6.62 5.29
C TRP A 136 -8.18 6.41 4.58
N GLY A 137 -8.61 5.16 4.42
CA GLY A 137 -9.94 4.86 3.87
C GLY A 137 -11.05 5.41 4.75
N ILE A 138 -10.94 5.27 6.06
CA ILE A 138 -11.87 5.85 7.04
C ILE A 138 -11.85 7.38 6.95
N TYR A 139 -10.65 7.97 6.82
CA TYR A 139 -10.51 9.41 6.66
C TYR A 139 -11.29 9.92 5.44
N TYR A 140 -11.15 9.27 4.29
CA TYR A 140 -11.89 9.65 3.09
C TYR A 140 -13.40 9.43 3.25
N ALA A 141 -13.81 8.41 3.98
CA ALA A 141 -15.22 8.19 4.30
C ALA A 141 -15.79 9.36 5.13
N ILE A 142 -15.01 9.89 6.06
CA ILE A 142 -15.39 11.09 6.83
C ILE A 142 -15.47 12.31 5.91
N CYS A 143 -14.50 12.48 5.01
CA CYS A 143 -14.53 13.56 4.02
C CYS A 143 -15.78 13.52 3.14
N LEU A 144 -16.26 12.32 2.80
CA LEU A 144 -17.49 12.17 2.01
C LEU A 144 -18.72 12.83 2.67
N ARG A 145 -18.79 12.84 3.99
CA ARG A 145 -19.84 13.54 4.71
C ARG A 145 -19.79 15.04 4.43
N LYS A 146 -18.59 15.61 4.42
CA LYS A 146 -18.38 17.03 4.11
C LYS A 146 -18.83 17.36 2.68
N PHE A 147 -18.58 16.45 1.72
CA PHE A 147 -19.06 16.62 0.35
C PHE A 147 -20.58 16.58 0.25
N LYS A 148 -21.24 15.75 1.06
CA LYS A 148 -22.71 15.69 1.10
C LYS A 148 -23.35 16.93 1.71
N GLU A 149 -22.75 17.47 2.75
CA GLU A 149 -23.28 18.64 3.45
C GLU A 149 -23.26 19.91 2.58
N LEU A 150 -22.35 19.96 1.59
CA LEU A 150 -22.20 21.11 0.69
C LEU A 150 -22.99 20.96 -0.62
N ASP A 151 -23.47 19.77 -0.92
CA ASP A 151 -24.33 19.49 -2.06
C ASP A 151 -25.81 19.56 -1.64
#